data_4211816a9ebdb152c8d21ce53f712c7c
#
_entry.id   4211816a9ebdb152c8d21ce53f712c7c
#
_cell.length_a   1.000
_cell.length_b   1.000
_cell.length_c   1.000
_cell.angle_alpha   90.00
_cell.angle_beta   90.00
_cell.angle_gamma   90.00
#
_symmetry.space_group_name_H-M   'P 1'
#
loop_
_entity.id
_entity.type
_entity.pdbx_description
1 polymer ?
#
loop_
_entity_poly.entity_id
_entity_poly.type
_entity_poly.pdbx_seq_one_letter_code
_entity_poly.pdbx_strand_id
1 'polypeptide(L)'
;MSTRLGGSSPAAGCPAVPSRFGAAGSGAPSGTEQEQGLQRGLKNRHIQFIALGGAIGTGLFYGAAESIEQAGPAIMVCYLIGGAVIFLIMRALGEMSVEHPTSGAFSYYAYRNWSPRAGFVSGYNYWFNYIAVSMAELTVVGKYVNFWFPQIPEWLSAGAFLVLITIINLTAVRAYGEFEFWFAVIKVVAILAMIVLGVLIIATGLGGGPPTGIGNLWRHGGFFPTGISGMLCGFVVVMFSFGGVELIGITAGEADDPRRSIPRAINQVVYRILIFYIGAISVMLCLFPWNQIGKAGSPFVTIFDKIGVAGAANILNVVVLTASMSAYNSGLYSNG
;
A
#
# COMPACT_ATOMS: atom_id res chain seq x y z
N MET A 1 22.87 6.31 77.15
CA MET A 1 21.80 7.23 77.50
C MET A 1 21.02 7.43 76.20
N SER A 2 20.10 6.51 75.90
CA SER A 2 18.65 6.57 76.10
C SER A 2 18.06 7.88 75.55
N THR A 3 17.34 7.85 74.44
CA THR A 3 15.90 7.71 74.41
C THR A 3 15.36 7.65 72.97
N ARG A 4 14.43 6.70 72.73
CA ARG A 4 13.52 6.60 71.58
C ARG A 4 12.41 7.64 71.66
N LEU A 5 11.82 7.99 70.51
CA LEU A 5 10.37 8.30 70.24
C LEU A 5 10.30 8.55 68.71
N GLY A 6 9.59 7.89 67.85
CA GLY A 6 8.23 7.30 67.94
C GLY A 6 7.25 8.31 67.35
N GLY A 7 6.84 8.13 66.09
CA GLY A 7 5.83 9.00 65.50
C GLY A 7 5.53 8.67 64.04
N SER A 8 4.80 7.56 63.81
CA SER A 8 4.17 7.23 62.54
C SER A 8 2.89 8.09 62.37
N SER A 9 2.79 8.81 61.24
CA SER A 9 1.53 9.42 60.79
C SER A 9 1.04 8.72 59.52
N PRO A 10 -0.21 8.26 59.45
CA PRO A 10 -0.73 7.58 58.29
C PRO A 10 -1.17 8.56 57.19
N ALA A 11 -0.70 8.30 55.95
CA ALA A 11 -1.17 8.96 54.78
C ALA A 11 -2.65 8.62 54.49
N ALA A 12 -3.44 9.65 54.28
CA ALA A 12 -4.85 9.59 53.95
C ALA A 12 -5.12 8.75 52.68
N GLY A 13 -5.94 7.72 52.82
CA GLY A 13 -6.40 6.89 51.75
C GLY A 13 -7.31 7.63 50.75
N CYS A 14 -7.02 7.55 49.49
CA CYS A 14 -7.98 7.83 48.43
C CYS A 14 -9.17 6.87 48.53
N PRO A 15 -10.43 7.32 48.37
CA PRO A 15 -11.59 6.45 48.39
C PRO A 15 -11.61 5.59 47.13
N ALA A 16 -11.75 4.28 47.33
CA ALA A 16 -11.94 3.29 46.28
C ALA A 16 -13.28 3.58 45.56
N VAL A 17 -13.21 3.72 44.24
CA VAL A 17 -14.38 3.72 43.33
C VAL A 17 -15.01 2.32 43.36
N PRO A 18 -16.32 2.16 43.65
CA PRO A 18 -16.94 0.84 43.66
C PRO A 18 -17.01 0.27 42.23
N SER A 19 -16.40 -0.87 42.01
CA SER A 19 -16.55 -1.68 40.81
C SER A 19 -17.98 -2.27 40.76
N ARG A 20 -18.88 -1.57 40.06
CA ARG A 20 -20.16 -2.13 39.65
C ARG A 20 -20.04 -2.73 38.24
N PHE A 21 -19.47 -3.88 38.12
CA PHE A 21 -19.81 -4.82 37.04
C PHE A 21 -19.61 -6.22 37.62
N GLY A 22 -20.77 -6.91 37.78
CA GLY A 22 -20.82 -8.27 38.25
C GLY A 22 -20.06 -9.20 37.31
N ALA A 23 -19.39 -10.17 37.92
CA ALA A 23 -18.74 -11.29 37.26
C ALA A 23 -19.79 -12.11 36.50
N ALA A 24 -19.88 -11.90 35.18
CA ALA A 24 -20.30 -12.93 34.23
C ALA A 24 -19.00 -13.59 33.75
N GLY A 25 -18.77 -14.83 34.16
CA GLY A 25 -17.67 -15.64 33.71
C GLY A 25 -17.73 -15.85 32.20
N SER A 26 -16.86 -15.15 31.48
CA SER A 26 -16.50 -15.47 30.12
C SER A 26 -14.99 -15.31 30.09
N GLY A 27 -14.28 -16.43 30.03
CA GLY A 27 -12.85 -16.44 29.78
C GLY A 27 -12.59 -15.69 28.49
N ALA A 28 -12.08 -14.45 28.59
CA ALA A 28 -11.39 -13.86 27.48
C ALA A 28 -10.18 -14.78 27.20
N PRO A 29 -9.97 -15.28 25.98
CA PRO A 29 -8.79 -16.08 25.68
C PRO A 29 -7.56 -15.27 26.09
N SER A 30 -6.73 -15.84 26.96
CA SER A 30 -5.44 -15.28 27.33
C SER A 30 -4.65 -15.12 26.03
N GLY A 31 -3.94 -14.00 25.84
CA GLY A 31 -3.19 -13.71 24.61
C GLY A 31 -2.21 -14.81 24.16
N THR A 32 -1.95 -15.79 25.02
CA THR A 32 -1.16 -16.99 24.74
C THR A 32 -1.90 -18.05 23.92
N GLU A 33 -3.24 -18.10 23.92
CA GLU A 33 -4.00 -19.10 23.15
C GLU A 33 -4.17 -18.70 21.67
N GLN A 34 -4.20 -17.41 21.36
CA GLN A 34 -4.21 -16.93 19.95
C GLN A 34 -2.83 -17.03 19.29
N GLU A 35 -1.73 -16.97 20.03
CA GLU A 35 -0.39 -17.15 19.49
C GLU A 35 -0.09 -18.58 19.01
N GLN A 36 -0.80 -19.59 19.52
CA GLN A 36 -0.56 -21.01 19.17
C GLN A 36 -1.12 -21.42 17.80
N GLY A 37 -1.94 -20.59 17.14
CA GLY A 37 -2.51 -20.88 15.82
C GLY A 37 -1.75 -20.27 14.61
N LEU A 38 -0.91 -19.25 14.82
CA LEU A 38 -0.20 -18.55 13.76
C LEU A 38 1.09 -19.26 13.37
N GLN A 39 1.21 -19.66 12.10
CA GLN A 39 2.45 -20.20 11.57
C GLN A 39 3.42 -19.06 11.23
N ARG A 40 4.51 -18.93 11.99
CA ARG A 40 5.60 -17.99 11.66
C ARG A 40 6.35 -18.49 10.44
N GLY A 41 5.91 -18.08 9.25
CA GLY A 41 6.46 -18.53 7.97
C GLY A 41 7.08 -17.41 7.12
N LEU A 42 6.87 -16.15 7.50
CA LEU A 42 7.34 -14.99 6.73
C LEU A 42 8.75 -14.58 7.16
N LYS A 43 9.73 -14.81 6.27
CA LYS A 43 11.10 -14.35 6.47
C LYS A 43 11.19 -12.83 6.34
N ASN A 44 12.21 -12.22 6.94
CA ASN A 44 12.46 -10.78 6.87
C ASN A 44 12.45 -10.24 5.43
N ARG A 45 12.99 -10.97 4.44
CA ARG A 45 12.93 -10.59 3.02
C ARG A 45 11.49 -10.44 2.51
N HIS A 46 10.59 -11.36 2.88
CA HIS A 46 9.18 -11.32 2.45
C HIS A 46 8.52 -10.04 2.99
N ILE A 47 8.67 -9.75 4.28
CA ILE A 47 8.09 -8.56 4.93
C ILE A 47 8.62 -7.27 4.29
N GLN A 48 9.92 -7.19 3.99
CA GLN A 48 10.51 -6.02 3.34
C GLN A 48 9.96 -5.81 1.93
N PHE A 49 9.78 -6.88 1.14
CA PHE A 49 9.23 -6.78 -0.21
C PHE A 49 7.71 -6.59 -0.22
N ILE A 50 6.98 -7.15 0.74
CA ILE A 50 5.55 -6.81 0.97
C ILE A 50 5.43 -5.32 1.27
N ALA A 51 6.29 -4.77 2.13
CA ALA A 51 6.31 -3.35 2.44
C ALA A 51 6.63 -2.46 1.23
N LEU A 52 7.55 -2.89 0.35
CA LEU A 52 7.91 -2.13 -0.85
C LEU A 52 6.92 -2.31 -1.99
N GLY A 53 6.49 -3.53 -2.25
CA GLY A 53 5.77 -3.89 -3.46
C GLY A 53 4.28 -4.17 -3.25
N GLY A 54 3.87 -4.69 -2.09
CA GLY A 54 2.49 -5.13 -1.85
C GLY A 54 1.45 -4.03 -2.03
N ALA A 55 1.82 -2.79 -1.74
CA ALA A 55 0.94 -1.65 -1.95
C ALA A 55 1.13 -0.94 -3.32
N ILE A 56 2.02 -1.43 -4.21
CA ILE A 56 2.09 -0.94 -5.58
C ILE A 56 1.14 -1.80 -6.42
N GLY A 57 -0.12 -1.40 -6.48
CA GLY A 57 -1.18 -2.00 -7.28
C GLY A 57 -1.47 -1.17 -8.54
N THR A 58 -2.69 -1.31 -9.05
CA THR A 58 -3.18 -0.56 -10.21
C THR A 58 -3.28 0.93 -9.96
N GLY A 59 -3.34 1.39 -8.71
CA GLY A 59 -3.40 2.80 -8.35
C GLY A 59 -2.27 3.63 -8.95
N LEU A 60 -1.04 3.12 -8.99
CA LEU A 60 0.07 3.82 -9.62
C LEU A 60 0.09 3.65 -11.14
N PHE A 61 -0.17 2.45 -11.66
CA PHE A 61 -0.03 2.17 -13.09
C PHE A 61 -1.24 2.62 -13.92
N TYR A 62 -2.45 2.49 -13.38
CA TYR A 62 -3.70 2.82 -14.04
C TYR A 62 -4.32 4.09 -13.49
N GLY A 63 -4.46 4.22 -12.16
CA GLY A 63 -5.07 5.37 -11.50
C GLY A 63 -4.24 6.66 -11.57
N ALA A 64 -2.92 6.58 -11.82
CA ALA A 64 -2.09 7.76 -11.95
C ALA A 64 -2.53 8.67 -13.11
N ALA A 65 -2.95 8.10 -14.24
CA ALA A 65 -3.41 8.89 -15.38
C ALA A 65 -4.65 9.71 -15.03
N GLU A 66 -5.64 9.11 -14.38
CA GLU A 66 -6.88 9.77 -13.94
C GLU A 66 -6.60 10.85 -12.89
N SER A 67 -5.77 10.56 -11.90
CA SER A 67 -5.41 11.53 -10.86
C SER A 67 -4.63 12.73 -11.41
N ILE A 68 -3.76 12.51 -12.40
CA ILE A 68 -3.05 13.58 -13.11
C ILE A 68 -4.04 14.42 -13.96
N GLU A 69 -5.00 13.80 -14.62
CA GLU A 69 -6.02 14.52 -15.40
C GLU A 69 -6.84 15.46 -14.51
N GLN A 70 -7.16 15.04 -13.29
CA GLN A 70 -7.92 15.84 -12.32
C GLN A 70 -7.11 16.96 -11.70
N ALA A 71 -5.87 16.69 -11.26
CA ALA A 71 -5.07 17.63 -10.46
C ALA A 71 -3.96 18.34 -11.24
N GLY A 72 -3.61 17.86 -12.43
CA GLY A 72 -2.41 18.31 -13.12
C GLY A 72 -1.13 18.06 -12.34
N PRO A 73 -0.09 18.92 -12.50
CA PRO A 73 1.16 18.81 -11.75
C PRO A 73 0.99 18.91 -10.23
N ALA A 74 -0.07 19.52 -9.73
CA ALA A 74 -0.37 19.63 -8.30
C ALA A 74 -0.58 18.26 -7.61
N ILE A 75 -0.76 17.18 -8.37
CA ILE A 75 -0.83 15.82 -7.86
C ILE A 75 0.42 15.43 -7.06
N MET A 76 1.59 15.98 -7.39
CA MET A 76 2.81 15.75 -6.62
C MET A 76 2.68 16.23 -5.17
N VAL A 77 1.98 17.36 -4.96
CA VAL A 77 1.69 17.88 -3.61
C VAL A 77 0.72 16.94 -2.88
N CYS A 78 -0.26 16.36 -3.59
CA CYS A 78 -1.17 15.38 -3.00
C CYS A 78 -0.40 14.13 -2.52
N TYR A 79 0.53 13.61 -3.32
CA TYR A 79 1.38 12.48 -2.92
C TYR A 79 2.30 12.83 -1.75
N LEU A 80 2.82 14.06 -1.69
CA LEU A 80 3.67 14.51 -0.59
C LEU A 80 2.88 14.61 0.73
N ILE A 81 1.73 15.28 0.70
CA ILE A 81 0.87 15.43 1.88
C ILE A 81 0.30 14.10 2.32
N GLY A 82 -0.31 13.34 1.40
CA GLY A 82 -0.86 12.02 1.67
C GLY A 82 0.20 11.05 2.19
N GLY A 83 1.39 11.08 1.58
CA GLY A 83 2.52 10.27 2.01
C GLY A 83 3.00 10.59 3.41
N ALA A 84 3.05 11.88 3.79
CA ALA A 84 3.40 12.29 5.14
C ALA A 84 2.35 11.79 6.18
N VAL A 85 1.07 11.92 5.86
CA VAL A 85 -0.02 11.42 6.73
C VAL A 85 0.04 9.90 6.87
N ILE A 86 0.19 9.18 5.77
CA ILE A 86 0.31 7.72 5.77
C ILE A 86 1.54 7.27 6.57
N PHE A 87 2.68 7.95 6.43
CA PHE A 87 3.87 7.62 7.21
C PHE A 87 3.62 7.76 8.73
N LEU A 88 2.93 8.82 9.17
CA LEU A 88 2.58 8.99 10.59
C LEU A 88 1.63 7.89 11.08
N ILE A 89 0.62 7.53 10.28
CA ILE A 89 -0.31 6.43 10.58
C ILE A 89 0.46 5.11 10.69
N MET A 90 1.35 4.84 9.74
CA MET A 90 2.16 3.61 9.73
C MET A 90 3.14 3.56 10.90
N ARG A 91 3.67 4.71 11.31
CA ARG A 91 4.51 4.78 12.51
C ARG A 91 3.73 4.38 13.76
N ALA A 92 2.53 4.93 13.95
CA ALA A 92 1.66 4.58 15.07
C ALA A 92 1.25 3.09 15.04
N LEU A 93 0.83 2.58 13.87
CA LEU A 93 0.49 1.17 13.69
C LEU A 93 1.69 0.26 14.02
N GLY A 94 2.88 0.64 13.57
CA GLY A 94 4.08 -0.16 13.81
C GLY A 94 4.50 -0.22 15.26
N GLU A 95 4.38 0.86 16.02
CA GLU A 95 4.63 0.87 17.45
C GLU A 95 3.70 -0.10 18.18
N MET A 96 2.40 -0.10 17.86
CA MET A 96 1.44 -1.05 18.41
C MET A 96 1.75 -2.50 17.98
N SER A 97 2.16 -2.70 16.72
CA SER A 97 2.44 -4.04 16.17
C SER A 97 3.73 -4.66 16.73
N VAL A 98 4.68 -3.85 17.17
CA VAL A 98 5.91 -4.33 17.84
C VAL A 98 5.62 -4.72 19.28
N GLU A 99 4.76 -3.98 19.96
CA GLU A 99 4.39 -4.27 21.36
C GLU A 99 3.44 -5.48 21.47
N HIS A 100 2.46 -5.56 20.58
CA HIS A 100 1.47 -6.63 20.53
C HIS A 100 1.31 -7.16 19.09
N PRO A 101 2.23 -8.03 18.64
CA PRO A 101 2.14 -8.63 17.31
C PRO A 101 0.86 -9.48 17.19
N THR A 102 -0.02 -9.12 16.25
CA THR A 102 -1.26 -9.86 16.00
C THR A 102 -1.69 -9.69 14.55
N SER A 103 -2.30 -10.70 13.95
CA SER A 103 -2.84 -10.63 12.58
C SER A 103 -4.06 -9.72 12.49
N GLY A 104 -4.80 -9.52 13.58
CA GLY A 104 -5.93 -8.59 13.65
C GLY A 104 -5.54 -7.11 13.59
N ALA A 105 -4.25 -6.78 13.78
CA ALA A 105 -3.66 -5.44 13.68
C ALA A 105 -4.57 -4.33 14.26
N PHE A 106 -4.88 -3.32 13.42
CA PHE A 106 -5.66 -2.14 13.84
C PHE A 106 -7.07 -2.48 14.36
N SER A 107 -7.72 -3.55 13.89
CA SER A 107 -9.04 -3.98 14.40
C SER A 107 -8.92 -4.51 15.84
N TYR A 108 -7.88 -5.30 16.12
CA TYR A 108 -7.58 -5.77 17.47
C TYR A 108 -7.23 -4.62 18.41
N TYR A 109 -6.42 -3.65 17.95
CA TYR A 109 -6.05 -2.49 18.76
C TYR A 109 -7.25 -1.58 19.05
N ALA A 110 -8.14 -1.39 18.07
CA ALA A 110 -9.41 -0.67 18.27
C ALA A 110 -10.33 -1.38 19.26
N TYR A 111 -10.43 -2.72 19.19
CA TYR A 111 -11.20 -3.52 20.14
C TYR A 111 -10.65 -3.37 21.56
N ARG A 112 -9.34 -3.51 21.71
CA ARG A 112 -8.69 -3.53 23.01
C ARG A 112 -8.63 -2.16 23.69
N ASN A 113 -8.31 -1.11 22.93
CA ASN A 113 -7.97 0.21 23.48
C ASN A 113 -9.14 1.20 23.43
N TRP A 114 -10.14 0.97 22.57
CA TRP A 114 -11.28 1.89 22.44
C TRP A 114 -12.59 1.22 22.85
N SER A 115 -13.09 0.27 22.05
CA SER A 115 -14.30 -0.48 22.41
C SER A 115 -14.49 -1.71 21.50
N PRO A 116 -15.27 -2.72 21.94
CA PRO A 116 -15.65 -3.85 21.09
C PRO A 116 -16.35 -3.42 19.80
N ARG A 117 -17.16 -2.35 19.86
CA ARG A 117 -17.85 -1.80 18.67
C ARG A 117 -16.86 -1.19 17.69
N ALA A 118 -15.86 -0.46 18.17
CA ALA A 118 -14.82 0.14 17.31
C ALA A 118 -14.00 -0.95 16.59
N GLY A 119 -13.64 -2.02 17.30
CA GLY A 119 -12.96 -3.18 16.71
C GLY A 119 -13.79 -3.85 15.62
N PHE A 120 -15.07 -4.12 15.88
CA PHE A 120 -15.99 -4.70 14.91
C PHE A 120 -16.14 -3.81 13.66
N VAL A 121 -16.43 -2.51 13.85
CA VAL A 121 -16.60 -1.58 12.72
C VAL A 121 -15.32 -1.47 11.90
N SER A 122 -14.16 -1.41 12.56
CA SER A 122 -12.85 -1.34 11.89
C SER A 122 -12.58 -2.58 11.04
N GLY A 123 -12.79 -3.78 11.59
CA GLY A 123 -12.59 -5.04 10.87
C GLY A 123 -13.56 -5.20 9.70
N TYR A 124 -14.85 -4.92 9.93
CA TYR A 124 -15.86 -5.03 8.88
C TYR A 124 -15.64 -4.03 7.74
N ASN A 125 -15.25 -2.78 8.08
CA ASN A 125 -14.92 -1.76 7.08
C ASN A 125 -13.70 -2.16 6.24
N TYR A 126 -12.69 -2.75 6.86
CA TYR A 126 -11.51 -3.26 6.18
C TYR A 126 -11.86 -4.40 5.22
N TRP A 127 -12.63 -5.38 5.68
CA TRP A 127 -13.13 -6.48 4.87
C TRP A 127 -13.90 -5.97 3.64
N PHE A 128 -14.84 -5.03 3.84
CA PHE A 128 -15.61 -4.44 2.76
C PHE A 128 -14.74 -3.66 1.76
N ASN A 129 -13.77 -2.89 2.28
CA ASN A 129 -12.81 -2.16 1.45
C ASN A 129 -12.06 -3.11 0.51
N TYR A 130 -11.57 -4.24 1.01
CA TYR A 130 -10.84 -5.19 0.17
C TYR A 130 -11.72 -5.96 -0.83
N ILE A 131 -13.01 -6.12 -0.57
CA ILE A 131 -13.94 -6.59 -1.60
C ILE A 131 -13.96 -5.60 -2.77
N ALA A 132 -14.11 -4.30 -2.50
CA ALA A 132 -14.13 -3.28 -3.54
C ALA A 132 -12.79 -3.20 -4.29
N VAL A 133 -11.66 -3.24 -3.56
CA VAL A 133 -10.31 -3.30 -4.15
C VAL A 133 -10.15 -4.53 -5.03
N SER A 134 -10.57 -5.70 -4.58
CA SER A 134 -10.50 -6.95 -5.35
C SER A 134 -11.29 -6.87 -6.65
N MET A 135 -12.48 -6.27 -6.64
CA MET A 135 -13.27 -6.04 -7.85
C MET A 135 -12.54 -5.13 -8.84
N ALA A 136 -11.92 -4.04 -8.35
CA ALA A 136 -11.15 -3.12 -9.17
C ALA A 136 -9.93 -3.81 -9.80
N GLU A 137 -9.15 -4.55 -9.01
CA GLU A 137 -7.95 -5.25 -9.47
C GLU A 137 -8.30 -6.34 -10.51
N LEU A 138 -9.34 -7.13 -10.28
CA LEU A 138 -9.78 -8.16 -11.23
C LEU A 138 -10.35 -7.56 -12.53
N THR A 139 -10.99 -6.41 -12.46
CA THR A 139 -11.44 -5.68 -13.66
C THR A 139 -10.24 -5.24 -14.52
N VAL A 140 -9.18 -4.75 -13.88
CA VAL A 140 -7.95 -4.37 -14.56
C VAL A 140 -7.29 -5.61 -15.18
N VAL A 141 -7.22 -6.73 -14.45
CA VAL A 141 -6.73 -8.01 -15.00
C VAL A 141 -7.48 -8.38 -16.29
N GLY A 142 -8.81 -8.29 -16.28
CA GLY A 142 -9.64 -8.57 -17.47
C GLY A 142 -9.23 -7.72 -18.68
N LYS A 143 -9.09 -6.40 -18.48
CA LYS A 143 -8.67 -5.46 -19.54
C LYS A 143 -7.29 -5.75 -20.09
N TYR A 144 -6.30 -6.06 -19.22
CA TYR A 144 -4.93 -6.30 -19.63
C TYR A 144 -4.74 -7.67 -20.31
N VAL A 145 -5.52 -8.70 -19.95
CA VAL A 145 -5.56 -9.96 -20.67
C VAL A 145 -6.23 -9.81 -22.04
N ASN A 146 -7.28 -9.01 -22.13
CA ASN A 146 -7.98 -8.70 -23.38
C ASN A 146 -7.08 -8.01 -24.42
N PHE A 147 -6.03 -7.31 -23.99
CA PHE A 147 -5.03 -6.74 -24.88
C PHE A 147 -4.34 -7.81 -25.75
N TRP A 148 -4.04 -9.00 -25.22
CA TRP A 148 -3.45 -10.10 -25.99
C TRP A 148 -4.48 -11.02 -26.63
N PHE A 149 -5.63 -11.18 -25.95
CA PHE A 149 -6.69 -12.12 -26.34
C PHE A 149 -8.04 -11.42 -26.42
N PRO A 150 -8.27 -10.56 -27.46
CA PRO A 150 -9.52 -9.80 -27.60
C PRO A 150 -10.78 -10.66 -27.69
N GLN A 151 -10.65 -11.92 -28.09
CA GLN A 151 -11.73 -12.89 -28.18
C GLN A 151 -12.20 -13.43 -26.82
N ILE A 152 -11.39 -13.27 -25.75
CA ILE A 152 -11.74 -13.74 -24.42
C ILE A 152 -12.51 -12.64 -23.69
N PRO A 153 -13.75 -12.88 -23.23
CA PRO A 153 -14.47 -11.90 -22.44
C PRO A 153 -13.71 -11.54 -21.15
N GLU A 154 -13.69 -10.26 -20.77
CA GLU A 154 -12.97 -9.76 -19.59
C GLU A 154 -13.36 -10.49 -18.30
N TRP A 155 -14.67 -10.81 -18.13
CA TRP A 155 -15.16 -11.53 -16.96
C TRP A 155 -14.62 -12.95 -16.82
N LEU A 156 -14.32 -13.61 -17.95
CA LEU A 156 -13.77 -14.98 -17.95
C LEU A 156 -12.32 -14.98 -17.47
N SER A 157 -11.50 -14.05 -17.97
CA SER A 157 -10.13 -13.86 -17.48
C SER A 157 -10.11 -13.44 -16.01
N ALA A 158 -10.94 -12.47 -15.61
CA ALA A 158 -11.07 -12.06 -14.20
C ALA A 158 -11.46 -13.25 -13.31
N GLY A 159 -12.43 -14.06 -13.71
CA GLY A 159 -12.85 -15.27 -13.00
C GLY A 159 -11.77 -16.34 -12.91
N ALA A 160 -11.01 -16.57 -13.99
CA ALA A 160 -9.89 -17.51 -13.98
C ALA A 160 -8.77 -17.09 -13.03
N PHE A 161 -8.42 -15.79 -13.01
CA PHE A 161 -7.43 -15.26 -12.08
C PHE A 161 -7.92 -15.23 -10.64
N LEU A 162 -9.20 -14.95 -10.39
CA LEU A 162 -9.83 -15.08 -9.07
C LEU A 162 -9.61 -16.50 -8.52
N VAL A 163 -9.96 -17.52 -9.30
CA VAL A 163 -9.81 -18.93 -8.87
C VAL A 163 -8.34 -19.28 -8.67
N LEU A 164 -7.46 -18.91 -9.60
CA LEU A 164 -6.04 -19.21 -9.53
C LEU A 164 -5.40 -18.64 -8.25
N ILE A 165 -5.59 -17.34 -7.98
CA ILE A 165 -5.00 -16.70 -6.81
C ILE A 165 -5.62 -17.21 -5.51
N THR A 166 -6.92 -17.51 -5.50
CA THR A 166 -7.58 -18.11 -4.33
C THR A 166 -6.96 -19.47 -4.00
N ILE A 167 -6.72 -20.32 -5.00
CA ILE A 167 -6.05 -21.62 -4.80
C ILE A 167 -4.65 -21.41 -4.22
N ILE A 168 -3.88 -20.47 -4.76
CA ILE A 168 -2.53 -20.15 -4.25
C ILE A 168 -2.60 -19.72 -2.78
N ASN A 169 -3.52 -18.84 -2.42
CA ASN A 169 -3.69 -18.36 -1.04
C ASN A 169 -4.08 -19.49 -0.06
N LEU A 170 -4.88 -20.46 -0.51
CA LEU A 170 -5.32 -21.58 0.34
C LEU A 170 -4.22 -22.63 0.57
N THR A 171 -3.10 -22.59 -0.17
CA THR A 171 -2.07 -23.66 -0.07
C THR A 171 -1.14 -23.48 1.13
N ALA A 172 -0.53 -22.31 1.32
CA ALA A 172 0.33 -22.02 2.48
C ALA A 172 0.75 -20.54 2.54
N VAL A 173 0.94 -19.99 3.74
CA VAL A 173 1.49 -18.65 4.00
C VAL A 173 2.85 -18.44 3.32
N ARG A 174 3.68 -19.47 3.28
CA ARG A 174 4.99 -19.41 2.61
C ARG A 174 4.85 -19.23 1.10
N ALA A 175 3.86 -19.87 0.47
CA ALA A 175 3.59 -19.69 -0.96
C ALA A 175 3.17 -18.24 -1.24
N TYR A 176 2.27 -17.67 -0.43
CA TYR A 176 1.93 -16.24 -0.49
C TYR A 176 3.17 -15.35 -0.46
N GLY A 177 4.06 -15.52 0.53
CA GLY A 177 5.27 -14.71 0.67
C GLY A 177 6.23 -14.79 -0.53
N GLU A 178 6.41 -15.98 -1.12
CA GLU A 178 7.27 -16.16 -2.30
C GLU A 178 6.63 -15.54 -3.56
N PHE A 179 5.33 -15.68 -3.79
CA PHE A 179 4.63 -15.02 -4.91
C PHE A 179 4.70 -13.51 -4.78
N GLU A 180 4.41 -12.98 -3.60
CA GLU A 180 4.45 -11.55 -3.36
C GLU A 180 5.86 -10.97 -3.54
N PHE A 181 6.89 -11.71 -3.11
CA PHE A 181 8.29 -11.33 -3.33
C PHE A 181 8.59 -11.15 -4.83
N TRP A 182 8.27 -12.13 -5.67
CA TRP A 182 8.56 -12.05 -7.10
C TRP A 182 7.72 -10.99 -7.81
N PHE A 183 6.45 -10.87 -7.48
CA PHE A 183 5.60 -9.80 -8.02
C PHE A 183 6.13 -8.42 -7.62
N ALA A 184 6.58 -8.24 -6.39
CA ALA A 184 7.18 -6.99 -5.95
C ALA A 184 8.47 -6.67 -6.69
N VAL A 185 9.35 -7.65 -6.92
CA VAL A 185 10.59 -7.46 -7.70
C VAL A 185 10.28 -6.96 -9.11
N ILE A 186 9.33 -7.60 -9.81
CA ILE A 186 8.92 -7.19 -11.17
C ILE A 186 8.46 -5.73 -11.19
N LYS A 187 7.58 -5.34 -10.27
CA LYS A 187 7.04 -3.97 -10.17
C LYS A 187 8.14 -2.94 -9.88
N VAL A 188 8.98 -3.23 -8.90
CA VAL A 188 10.06 -2.34 -8.48
C VAL A 188 11.05 -2.12 -9.61
N VAL A 189 11.49 -3.18 -10.28
CA VAL A 189 12.42 -3.10 -11.41
C VAL A 189 11.81 -2.29 -12.56
N ALA A 190 10.55 -2.54 -12.90
CA ALA A 190 9.88 -1.83 -13.98
C ALA A 190 9.77 -0.31 -13.70
N ILE A 191 9.39 0.07 -12.47
CA ILE A 191 9.26 1.48 -12.10
C ILE A 191 10.63 2.16 -12.08
N LEU A 192 11.66 1.52 -11.50
CA LEU A 192 13.02 2.07 -11.48
C LEU A 192 13.58 2.23 -12.91
N ALA A 193 13.37 1.23 -13.77
CA ALA A 193 13.76 1.32 -15.18
C ALA A 193 13.07 2.51 -15.85
N MET A 194 11.76 2.68 -15.64
CA MET A 194 11.01 3.81 -16.19
C MET A 194 11.52 5.15 -15.67
N ILE A 195 11.83 5.27 -14.36
CA ILE A 195 12.38 6.50 -13.78
C ILE A 195 13.75 6.82 -14.40
N VAL A 196 14.66 5.85 -14.43
CA VAL A 196 16.03 6.04 -14.97
C VAL A 196 15.96 6.43 -16.45
N LEU A 197 15.22 5.69 -17.25
CA LEU A 197 15.07 5.97 -18.69
C LEU A 197 14.38 7.31 -18.93
N GLY A 198 13.34 7.63 -18.16
CA GLY A 198 12.66 8.91 -18.25
C GLY A 198 13.57 10.10 -17.90
N VAL A 199 14.37 9.98 -16.84
CA VAL A 199 15.37 11.01 -16.49
C VAL A 199 16.40 11.18 -17.60
N LEU A 200 16.88 10.09 -18.23
CA LEU A 200 17.77 10.15 -19.35
C LEU A 200 17.13 10.88 -20.56
N ILE A 201 15.87 10.58 -20.88
CA ILE A 201 15.15 11.30 -21.95
C ILE A 201 15.03 12.78 -21.62
N ILE A 202 14.66 13.14 -20.38
CA ILE A 202 14.52 14.53 -19.94
C ILE A 202 15.85 15.30 -20.08
N ALA A 203 16.97 14.66 -19.70
CA ALA A 203 18.28 15.30 -19.66
C ALA A 203 18.98 15.35 -21.02
N THR A 204 18.87 14.28 -21.81
CA THR A 204 19.67 14.10 -23.04
C THR A 204 18.89 14.13 -24.33
N GLY A 205 17.53 14.02 -24.27
CA GLY A 205 16.70 13.85 -25.46
C GLY A 205 16.84 12.45 -26.09
N LEU A 206 17.26 11.43 -25.31
CA LEU A 206 17.35 10.04 -25.76
C LEU A 206 16.04 9.60 -26.45
N GLY A 207 16.14 9.00 -27.63
CA GLY A 207 14.98 8.63 -28.45
C GLY A 207 14.66 9.63 -29.57
N GLY A 208 15.58 10.57 -29.86
CA GLY A 208 15.57 11.40 -31.09
C GLY A 208 14.81 12.73 -30.96
N GLY A 209 14.50 13.18 -29.75
CA GLY A 209 13.90 14.49 -29.49
C GLY A 209 14.82 15.48 -28.77
N PRO A 210 14.50 16.78 -28.70
CA PRO A 210 15.21 17.70 -27.84
C PRO A 210 14.96 17.37 -26.35
N PRO A 211 15.90 17.69 -25.43
CA PRO A 211 15.70 17.55 -24.01
C PRO A 211 14.43 18.29 -23.57
N THR A 212 13.49 17.59 -22.93
CA THR A 212 12.21 18.18 -22.53
C THR A 212 12.31 19.08 -21.32
N GLY A 213 13.30 18.82 -20.44
CA GLY A 213 13.46 19.54 -19.19
C GLY A 213 12.24 19.41 -18.28
N ILE A 214 12.10 20.34 -17.34
CA ILE A 214 10.98 20.40 -16.39
C ILE A 214 9.86 21.33 -16.82
N GLY A 215 9.93 21.88 -18.05
CA GLY A 215 9.03 22.94 -18.54
C GLY A 215 7.55 22.52 -18.58
N ASN A 216 7.26 21.25 -18.83
CA ASN A 216 5.88 20.74 -18.89
C ASN A 216 5.09 20.91 -17.59
N LEU A 217 5.77 21.05 -16.45
CA LEU A 217 5.12 21.30 -15.17
C LEU A 217 4.39 22.65 -15.09
N TRP A 218 4.77 23.64 -15.94
CA TRP A 218 4.24 24.99 -15.90
C TRP A 218 3.61 25.46 -17.21
N ARG A 219 4.00 24.87 -18.36
CA ARG A 219 3.60 25.37 -19.70
C ARG A 219 2.12 25.22 -20.01
N HIS A 220 1.42 24.31 -19.32
CA HIS A 220 0.03 23.95 -19.64
C HIS A 220 -0.94 24.38 -18.53
N GLY A 221 -1.00 25.67 -18.21
CA GLY A 221 -1.89 26.25 -17.22
C GLY A 221 -1.27 26.39 -15.81
N GLY A 222 0.06 26.30 -15.70
CA GLY A 222 0.78 26.41 -14.44
C GLY A 222 0.81 25.12 -13.64
N PHE A 223 1.29 25.21 -12.39
CA PHE A 223 1.41 24.03 -11.51
C PHE A 223 0.06 23.58 -10.96
N PHE A 224 -0.92 24.48 -10.82
CA PHE A 224 -2.29 24.22 -10.34
C PHE A 224 -3.33 24.51 -11.44
N PRO A 225 -3.31 23.81 -12.58
CA PRO A 225 -4.14 24.16 -13.74
C PRO A 225 -5.64 24.00 -13.50
N THR A 226 -6.03 23.08 -12.60
CA THR A 226 -7.43 22.79 -12.23
C THR A 226 -7.84 23.42 -10.90
N GLY A 227 -6.96 24.24 -10.32
CA GLY A 227 -7.17 24.86 -9.01
C GLY A 227 -7.18 23.87 -7.86
N ILE A 228 -7.61 24.37 -6.69
CA ILE A 228 -7.65 23.56 -5.45
C ILE A 228 -8.71 22.45 -5.54
N SER A 229 -9.83 22.69 -6.21
CA SER A 229 -10.89 21.69 -6.36
C SER A 229 -10.42 20.46 -7.13
N GLY A 230 -9.72 20.63 -8.26
CA GLY A 230 -9.15 19.50 -9.00
C GLY A 230 -8.07 18.77 -8.20
N MET A 231 -7.24 19.51 -7.46
CA MET A 231 -6.27 18.90 -6.54
C MET A 231 -6.95 18.03 -5.47
N LEU A 232 -8.04 18.49 -4.86
CA LEU A 232 -8.80 17.72 -3.87
C LEU A 232 -9.44 16.45 -4.47
N CYS A 233 -9.99 16.54 -5.70
CA CYS A 233 -10.50 15.37 -6.41
C CYS A 233 -9.38 14.35 -6.68
N GLY A 234 -8.23 14.80 -7.18
CA GLY A 234 -7.06 13.94 -7.40
C GLY A 234 -6.53 13.31 -6.11
N PHE A 235 -6.66 14.00 -4.98
CA PHE A 235 -6.23 13.49 -3.68
C PHE A 235 -6.95 12.20 -3.26
N VAL A 236 -8.22 12.03 -3.63
CA VAL A 236 -9.00 10.80 -3.36
C VAL A 236 -8.34 9.59 -4.02
N VAL A 237 -7.96 9.73 -5.30
CA VAL A 237 -7.27 8.65 -6.05
C VAL A 237 -5.86 8.39 -5.48
N VAL A 238 -5.17 9.45 -5.04
CA VAL A 238 -3.88 9.34 -4.37
C VAL A 238 -3.98 8.53 -3.08
N MET A 239 -4.99 8.78 -2.26
CA MET A 239 -5.21 8.00 -1.02
C MET A 239 -5.46 6.51 -1.32
N PHE A 240 -6.23 6.20 -2.37
CA PHE A 240 -6.41 4.83 -2.85
C PHE A 240 -5.06 4.18 -3.25
N SER A 241 -4.17 4.93 -3.89
CA SER A 241 -2.85 4.43 -4.32
C SER A 241 -1.93 4.05 -3.16
N PHE A 242 -2.21 4.50 -1.94
CA PHE A 242 -1.48 4.13 -0.72
C PHE A 242 -2.04 2.89 -0.02
N GLY A 243 -3.17 2.35 -0.45
CA GLY A 243 -3.72 1.09 0.08
C GLY A 243 -2.69 -0.04 0.05
N GLY A 244 -2.74 -0.94 1.03
CA GLY A 244 -1.82 -2.06 1.18
C GLY A 244 -0.57 -1.75 2.03
N VAL A 245 -0.29 -0.50 2.44
CA VAL A 245 0.81 -0.20 3.37
C VAL A 245 0.55 -0.82 4.75
N GLU A 246 -0.69 -0.92 5.16
CA GLU A 246 -1.16 -1.50 6.43
C GLU A 246 -0.88 -3.00 6.55
N LEU A 247 -0.61 -3.69 5.44
CA LEU A 247 -0.19 -5.11 5.42
C LEU A 247 1.04 -5.36 6.30
N ILE A 248 1.90 -4.37 6.48
CA ILE A 248 3.05 -4.45 7.39
C ILE A 248 2.58 -4.75 8.82
N GLY A 249 1.49 -4.12 9.26
CA GLY A 249 0.91 -4.38 10.59
C GLY A 249 0.25 -5.75 10.68
N ILE A 250 -0.47 -6.17 9.64
CA ILE A 250 -1.17 -7.47 9.59
C ILE A 250 -0.18 -8.62 9.59
N THR A 251 0.90 -8.52 8.79
CA THR A 251 1.95 -9.54 8.73
C THR A 251 2.83 -9.62 9.99
N ALA A 252 2.67 -8.69 10.94
CA ALA A 252 3.46 -8.66 12.16
C ALA A 252 3.27 -9.92 13.01
N GLY A 253 2.05 -10.50 13.05
CA GLY A 253 1.75 -11.74 13.79
C GLY A 253 2.46 -12.97 13.23
N GLU A 254 2.81 -12.98 11.92
CA GLU A 254 3.46 -14.10 11.23
C GLU A 254 4.95 -13.86 10.97
N ALA A 255 5.50 -12.73 11.44
CA ALA A 255 6.91 -12.40 11.29
C ALA A 255 7.79 -13.21 12.23
N ASP A 256 8.94 -13.69 11.74
CA ASP A 256 9.93 -14.39 12.56
C ASP A 256 10.49 -13.49 13.67
N ASP A 257 10.76 -12.22 13.36
CA ASP A 257 11.25 -11.21 14.32
C ASP A 257 10.54 -9.86 14.09
N PRO A 258 9.34 -9.66 14.67
CA PRO A 258 8.56 -8.43 14.51
C PRO A 258 9.30 -7.18 14.98
N ARG A 259 10.03 -7.28 16.09
CA ARG A 259 10.75 -6.13 16.71
C ARG A 259 11.80 -5.54 15.79
N ARG A 260 12.37 -6.35 14.91
CA ARG A 260 13.41 -5.92 13.98
C ARG A 260 12.87 -5.65 12.57
N SER A 261 11.93 -6.44 12.10
CA SER A 261 11.40 -6.36 10.73
C SER A 261 10.41 -5.21 10.54
N ILE A 262 9.48 -5.01 11.49
CA ILE A 262 8.43 -3.99 11.36
C ILE A 262 8.97 -2.55 11.32
N PRO A 263 9.86 -2.09 12.24
CA PRO A 263 10.40 -0.73 12.15
C PRO A 263 11.17 -0.46 10.86
N ARG A 264 11.89 -1.48 10.34
CA ARG A 264 12.58 -1.36 9.05
C ARG A 264 11.61 -1.22 7.89
N ALA A 265 10.57 -2.05 7.86
CA ALA A 265 9.53 -2.00 6.84
C ALA A 265 8.84 -0.63 6.82
N ILE A 266 8.49 -0.07 7.98
CA ILE A 266 7.87 1.27 8.09
C ILE A 266 8.79 2.36 7.55
N ASN A 267 10.06 2.35 7.92
CA ASN A 267 11.01 3.34 7.39
C ASN A 267 11.14 3.27 5.86
N GLN A 268 10.99 2.08 5.25
CA GLN A 268 10.99 1.92 3.80
C GLN A 268 9.77 2.54 3.12
N VAL A 269 8.65 2.72 3.82
CA VAL A 269 7.45 3.38 3.27
C VAL A 269 7.79 4.79 2.78
N VAL A 270 8.64 5.54 3.50
CA VAL A 270 9.07 6.89 3.07
C VAL A 270 9.80 6.84 1.73
N TYR A 271 10.81 5.98 1.62
CA TYR A 271 11.57 5.82 0.37
C TYR A 271 10.68 5.35 -0.77
N ARG A 272 9.72 4.46 -0.46
CA ARG A 272 8.75 4.01 -1.43
C ARG A 272 7.91 5.15 -1.97
N ILE A 273 7.36 6.00 -1.10
CA ILE A 273 6.55 7.14 -1.51
C ILE A 273 7.37 8.12 -2.34
N LEU A 274 8.57 8.47 -1.89
CA LEU A 274 9.42 9.43 -2.58
C LEU A 274 9.88 8.91 -3.96
N ILE A 275 10.34 7.68 -4.04
CA ILE A 275 10.92 7.14 -5.28
C ILE A 275 9.82 6.67 -6.23
N PHE A 276 8.96 5.76 -5.78
CA PHE A 276 8.02 5.08 -6.70
C PHE A 276 6.80 5.91 -7.05
N TYR A 277 6.31 6.76 -6.15
CA TYR A 277 5.16 7.62 -6.48
C TYR A 277 5.63 8.99 -6.97
N ILE A 278 6.30 9.76 -6.13
CA ILE A 278 6.70 11.12 -6.51
C ILE A 278 7.71 11.09 -7.66
N GLY A 279 8.72 10.21 -7.60
CA GLY A 279 9.72 10.07 -8.68
C GLY A 279 9.08 9.67 -10.01
N ALA A 280 8.23 8.64 -10.03
CA ALA A 280 7.57 8.18 -11.25
C ALA A 280 6.65 9.25 -11.84
N ILE A 281 5.79 9.85 -11.01
CA ILE A 281 4.85 10.91 -11.42
C ILE A 281 5.61 12.15 -11.93
N SER A 282 6.67 12.57 -11.25
CA SER A 282 7.50 13.69 -11.68
C SER A 282 8.11 13.47 -13.06
N VAL A 283 8.63 12.27 -13.31
CA VAL A 283 9.17 11.90 -14.62
C VAL A 283 8.09 11.95 -15.70
N MET A 284 6.91 11.38 -15.45
CA MET A 284 5.79 11.40 -16.39
C MET A 284 5.36 12.83 -16.73
N LEU A 285 5.21 13.68 -15.71
CA LEU A 285 4.79 15.08 -15.88
C LEU A 285 5.87 15.95 -16.55
N CYS A 286 7.15 15.62 -16.42
CA CYS A 286 8.22 16.31 -17.15
C CYS A 286 8.25 15.91 -18.63
N LEU A 287 7.98 14.64 -18.95
CA LEU A 287 8.02 14.11 -20.30
C LEU A 287 6.78 14.45 -21.12
N PHE A 288 5.62 14.46 -20.51
CA PHE A 288 4.34 14.66 -21.18
C PHE A 288 3.55 15.82 -20.58
N PRO A 289 2.83 16.61 -21.41
CA PRO A 289 1.82 17.53 -20.91
C PRO A 289 0.77 16.77 -20.09
N TRP A 290 0.45 17.28 -18.91
CA TRP A 290 -0.48 16.63 -17.98
C TRP A 290 -1.85 16.31 -18.63
N ASN A 291 -2.35 17.20 -19.50
CA ASN A 291 -3.63 17.07 -20.20
C ASN A 291 -3.63 16.07 -21.36
N GLN A 292 -2.49 15.45 -21.64
CA GLN A 292 -2.33 14.38 -22.65
C GLN A 292 -2.02 13.03 -22.02
N ILE A 293 -1.67 12.99 -20.73
CA ILE A 293 -1.41 11.75 -20.02
C ILE A 293 -2.69 10.92 -19.95
N GLY A 294 -2.61 9.65 -20.34
CA GLY A 294 -3.75 8.74 -20.39
C GLY A 294 -4.50 8.70 -21.72
N LYS A 295 -4.50 9.77 -22.52
CA LYS A 295 -5.20 9.80 -23.83
C LYS A 295 -4.55 8.93 -24.89
N ALA A 296 -3.23 8.78 -24.85
CA ALA A 296 -2.45 7.95 -25.75
C ALA A 296 -2.12 6.55 -25.19
N GLY A 297 -2.86 6.10 -24.18
CA GLY A 297 -2.59 4.87 -23.45
C GLY A 297 -1.75 5.11 -22.19
N SER A 298 -1.12 4.04 -21.69
CA SER A 298 -0.30 4.14 -20.47
C SER A 298 0.95 5.01 -20.71
N PRO A 299 1.22 6.01 -19.85
CA PRO A 299 2.43 6.83 -19.97
C PRO A 299 3.71 6.01 -19.81
N PHE A 300 3.66 4.89 -19.11
CA PHE A 300 4.78 3.94 -19.00
C PHE A 300 5.13 3.34 -20.36
N VAL A 301 4.12 2.89 -21.15
CA VAL A 301 4.33 2.37 -22.51
C VAL A 301 5.01 3.42 -23.37
N THR A 302 4.49 4.64 -23.36
CA THR A 302 4.99 5.72 -24.21
C THR A 302 6.46 6.07 -23.92
N ILE A 303 6.91 5.94 -22.67
CA ILE A 303 8.32 6.16 -22.31
C ILE A 303 9.21 5.08 -22.93
N PHE A 304 8.83 3.80 -22.81
CA PHE A 304 9.60 2.69 -23.36
C PHE A 304 9.58 2.69 -24.90
N ASP A 305 8.47 3.06 -25.53
CA ASP A 305 8.36 3.17 -26.98
C ASP A 305 9.27 4.30 -27.54
N LYS A 306 9.37 5.43 -26.85
CA LYS A 306 10.24 6.55 -27.25
C LYS A 306 11.72 6.18 -27.39
N ILE A 307 12.19 5.22 -26.59
CA ILE A 307 13.57 4.74 -26.64
C ILE A 307 13.74 3.51 -27.55
N GLY A 308 12.69 3.14 -28.29
CA GLY A 308 12.75 2.04 -29.24
C GLY A 308 12.75 0.64 -28.63
N VAL A 309 12.22 0.48 -27.40
CA VAL A 309 12.07 -0.85 -26.81
C VAL A 309 10.95 -1.61 -27.53
N ALA A 310 11.34 -2.53 -28.38
CA ALA A 310 10.39 -3.39 -29.06
C ALA A 310 9.52 -4.15 -28.06
N GLY A 311 8.19 -4.06 -28.21
CA GLY A 311 7.25 -4.74 -27.31
C GLY A 311 7.04 -4.07 -25.97
N ALA A 312 7.35 -2.77 -25.83
CA ALA A 312 7.13 -1.98 -24.62
C ALA A 312 5.73 -2.17 -24.03
N ALA A 313 4.71 -2.19 -24.88
CA ALA A 313 3.32 -2.43 -24.47
C ALA A 313 3.14 -3.83 -23.84
N ASN A 314 3.77 -4.87 -24.38
CA ASN A 314 3.70 -6.21 -23.81
C ASN A 314 4.41 -6.30 -22.46
N ILE A 315 5.60 -5.70 -22.34
CA ILE A 315 6.35 -5.67 -21.08
C ILE A 315 5.51 -5.01 -20.00
N LEU A 316 4.95 -3.83 -20.29
CA LEU A 316 4.14 -3.12 -19.32
C LEU A 316 2.86 -3.89 -18.99
N ASN A 317 2.24 -4.51 -19.97
CA ASN A 317 1.04 -5.33 -19.76
C ASN A 317 1.31 -6.44 -18.74
N VAL A 318 2.45 -7.14 -18.85
CA VAL A 318 2.90 -8.12 -17.84
C VAL A 318 3.11 -7.47 -16.48
N VAL A 319 3.76 -6.31 -16.44
CA VAL A 319 4.01 -5.59 -15.17
C VAL A 319 2.72 -5.20 -14.47
N VAL A 320 1.76 -4.61 -15.20
CA VAL A 320 0.47 -4.20 -14.61
C VAL A 320 -0.35 -5.41 -14.19
N LEU A 321 -0.38 -6.46 -15.01
CA LEU A 321 -1.05 -7.71 -14.68
C LEU A 321 -0.50 -8.32 -13.38
N THR A 322 0.84 -8.41 -13.26
CA THR A 322 1.47 -8.91 -12.03
C THR A 322 1.24 -7.98 -10.84
N ALA A 323 1.14 -6.66 -11.05
CA ALA A 323 0.82 -5.70 -10.00
C ALA A 323 -0.61 -5.90 -9.48
N SER A 324 -1.59 -6.05 -10.37
CA SER A 324 -2.98 -6.33 -10.01
C SER A 324 -3.12 -7.66 -9.28
N MET A 325 -2.46 -8.70 -9.78
CA MET A 325 -2.46 -10.02 -9.14
C MET A 325 -1.87 -9.98 -7.72
N SER A 326 -0.79 -9.23 -7.53
CA SER A 326 -0.16 -9.03 -6.23
C SER A 326 -1.09 -8.28 -5.27
N ALA A 327 -1.72 -7.18 -5.69
CA ALA A 327 -2.64 -6.43 -4.85
C ALA A 327 -3.87 -7.28 -4.46
N TYR A 328 -4.41 -8.04 -5.40
CA TYR A 328 -5.49 -8.99 -5.14
C TYR A 328 -5.07 -10.13 -4.20
N ASN A 329 -3.88 -10.72 -4.41
CA ASN A 329 -3.31 -11.76 -3.55
C ASN A 329 -3.13 -11.27 -2.10
N SER A 330 -2.60 -10.04 -1.93
CA SER A 330 -2.45 -9.40 -0.63
C SER A 330 -3.78 -9.11 0.05
N GLY A 331 -4.80 -8.73 -0.72
CA GLY A 331 -6.16 -8.52 -0.24
C GLY A 331 -6.81 -9.80 0.30
N LEU A 332 -6.67 -10.90 -0.44
CA LEU A 332 -7.16 -12.22 0.03
C LEU A 332 -6.46 -12.67 1.30
N TYR A 333 -5.13 -12.57 1.34
CA TYR A 333 -4.35 -12.94 2.52
C TYR A 333 -4.73 -12.13 3.76
N SER A 334 -4.97 -10.82 3.61
CA SER A 334 -5.29 -9.94 4.75
C SER A 334 -6.71 -10.09 5.28
N ASN A 335 -7.60 -10.70 4.49
CA ASN A 335 -9.01 -10.94 4.85
C ASN A 335 -9.30 -12.39 5.26
N GLY A 336 -8.37 -13.30 5.06
CA GLY A 336 -8.46 -14.70 5.49
C GLY A 336 -7.97 -14.90 6.89
#